data_e14ee3f310ad2a4bac42a3b7645f719c
#
_entry.id   e14ee3f310ad2a4bac42a3b7645f719c
#
_cell.length_a   1.000
_cell.length_b   1.000
_cell.length_c   1.000
_cell.angle_alpha   90.00
_cell.angle_beta   90.00
_cell.angle_gamma   90.00
#
_symmetry.space_group_name_H-M   'P 1'
#
loop_
_entity.id
_entity.type
_entity.pdbx_description
1 polymer ?
#
loop_
_entity_poly.entity_id
_entity_poly.type
_entity_poly.pdbx_seq_one_letter_code
_entity_poly.pdbx_strand_id
1 'polypeptide(L)'
;MNLVIVQYKISFVHLFKNKNMKYPKKLIFFIAMLVSVSPLLAQISVSGNVIDQDGQPIPGVTILDQEDNSNGTVTDFDGAFTINIPSDGTLSVSFIGYVTQNILVSGQTNINVTLQENVSALDEVVITGYGSQIKKSDLTGSISSISSEDFESQPLIRVDQALQARAAGVAVTQTSGAPGAGYKIRIRGANSITGNNNPLYVVDGLVIGNINNINASDISSMEVLKDASATAIYGNRGANGVVLITTKSGSKGKAKIQVDSFFGTSEVVQRIPVMSPAQYAAGVNLRDGVETISQSRISELSAGGGADWQDYFFRSAPFSNIVVSANGGSEDVDYYISANNYKAQATVINQDFNRLNFRTNLNAQLNDKLKVGINNFISRSENTGARANLATGIAWDMNTPPRDSNGNYNSAPLVSGVGNGSPMPLLGPENNRVENISDQLISSVYANYNITDNITLNISAGVEKIDLTNSRYTSSEVNGVTEAVVRDQQGVRFQNTNRLTYKNDNPDHAFQADIVHEQQSFEMNFREATASSFFSNSTNFKELSLAGIQNTDSGNSNEKLESFLARINYSLYDKYLFTASVRAKGSS
;
A
#
# COMPACT_ATOMS: atom_id res chain seq x y z
N MET A 1 -5.82 -16.97 -3.58
CA MET A 1 -4.42 -16.59 -3.69
C MET A 1 -3.71 -17.20 -2.49
N ASN A 2 -3.07 -18.36 -2.67
CA ASN A 2 -2.26 -18.95 -1.62
C ASN A 2 -0.92 -18.22 -1.61
N LEU A 3 -0.71 -17.38 -0.61
CA LEU A 3 0.53 -16.63 -0.42
C LEU A 3 1.41 -17.46 0.52
N VAL A 4 2.51 -18.02 0.03
CA VAL A 4 3.55 -18.59 0.88
C VAL A 4 4.55 -17.47 1.16
N ILE A 5 4.52 -16.95 2.39
CA ILE A 5 5.41 -15.88 2.84
C ILE A 5 6.43 -16.48 3.78
N VAL A 6 7.70 -16.34 3.46
CA VAL A 6 8.81 -16.65 4.38
C VAL A 6 9.41 -15.31 4.83
N GLN A 7 9.17 -14.97 6.10
CA GLN A 7 9.70 -13.76 6.72
C GLN A 7 10.98 -14.09 7.48
N TYR A 8 12.08 -13.47 7.09
CA TYR A 8 13.35 -13.55 7.85
C TYR A 8 13.65 -12.20 8.50
N LYS A 9 13.68 -12.19 9.82
CA LYS A 9 14.19 -11.07 10.60
C LYS A 9 15.67 -11.32 10.89
N ILE A 10 16.57 -10.63 10.19
CA ILE A 10 18.02 -10.76 10.41
C ILE A 10 18.50 -9.59 11.23
N SER A 11 18.92 -9.86 12.46
CA SER A 11 19.63 -8.91 13.31
C SER A 11 21.13 -9.04 13.03
N PHE A 12 21.74 -8.03 12.38
CA PHE A 12 23.18 -8.01 12.15
C PHE A 12 23.91 -7.52 13.40
N VAL A 13 24.54 -8.46 14.12
CA VAL A 13 25.64 -8.18 15.05
C VAL A 13 26.92 -8.53 14.33
N HIS A 14 27.85 -7.59 14.33
CA HIS A 14 29.19 -7.60 13.75
C HIS A 14 29.86 -8.96 13.57
N LEU A 15 30.26 -9.28 12.36
CA LEU A 15 31.31 -10.29 12.10
C LEU A 15 32.50 -9.64 11.40
N PHE A 16 33.53 -9.41 12.20
CA PHE A 16 34.87 -9.04 11.73
C PHE A 16 35.61 -10.24 11.13
N LYS A 17 36.21 -9.96 10.00
CA LYS A 17 37.21 -10.68 9.23
C LYS A 17 38.34 -11.26 10.13
N ASN A 18 38.62 -12.56 10.02
CA ASN A 18 40.03 -13.00 9.93
C ASN A 18 40.17 -14.38 9.28
N LYS A 19 41.16 -14.44 8.41
CA LYS A 19 41.58 -15.57 7.60
C LYS A 19 42.57 -16.43 8.42
N ASN A 20 42.44 -17.77 8.31
CA ASN A 20 43.37 -18.81 8.71
C ASN A 20 43.54 -19.09 10.21
N MET A 21 42.77 -20.05 10.72
CA MET A 21 43.26 -20.89 11.82
C MET A 21 42.72 -22.33 11.69
N LYS A 22 43.62 -23.30 11.56
CA LYS A 22 43.35 -24.74 11.72
C LYS A 22 43.15 -25.03 13.19
N TYR A 23 41.94 -25.37 13.59
CA TYR A 23 41.66 -25.77 14.99
C TYR A 23 41.95 -27.27 15.20
N PRO A 24 42.67 -27.69 16.28
CA PRO A 24 42.86 -29.09 16.60
C PRO A 24 41.54 -29.73 17.07
N LYS A 25 41.25 -30.94 16.59
CA LYS A 25 40.04 -31.71 16.91
C LYS A 25 39.69 -31.82 18.40
N LYS A 26 40.66 -31.64 19.30
CA LYS A 26 40.46 -31.62 20.75
C LYS A 26 39.74 -30.38 21.28
N LEU A 27 39.77 -29.26 20.57
CA LEU A 27 39.08 -28.03 20.98
C LEU A 27 37.55 -28.12 20.69
N ILE A 28 37.17 -28.82 19.63
CA ILE A 28 35.76 -29.06 19.27
C ILE A 28 35.10 -29.96 20.30
N PHE A 29 35.82 -30.93 20.85
CA PHE A 29 35.33 -31.83 21.90
C PHE A 29 35.15 -31.10 23.24
N PHE A 30 35.99 -30.11 23.53
CA PHE A 30 35.88 -29.30 24.75
C PHE A 30 34.72 -28.28 24.67
N ILE A 31 34.46 -27.73 23.47
CA ILE A 31 33.32 -26.85 23.22
C ILE A 31 32.00 -27.64 23.23
N ALA A 32 31.99 -28.87 22.72
CA ALA A 32 30.81 -29.75 22.78
C ALA A 32 30.46 -30.17 24.23
N MET A 33 31.46 -30.28 25.11
CA MET A 33 31.26 -30.60 26.53
C MET A 33 30.83 -29.38 27.37
N LEU A 34 31.13 -28.15 26.92
CA LEU A 34 30.67 -26.91 27.57
C LEU A 34 29.22 -26.53 27.19
N VAL A 35 28.72 -27.02 26.04
CA VAL A 35 27.34 -26.79 25.59
C VAL A 35 26.32 -27.73 26.28
N SER A 36 26.77 -28.79 26.95
CA SER A 36 25.89 -29.73 27.67
C SER A 36 25.52 -29.33 29.09
N VAL A 37 25.98 -28.16 29.58
CA VAL A 37 25.48 -27.59 30.84
C VAL A 37 24.38 -26.59 30.50
N SER A 38 23.23 -27.08 30.08
CA SER A 38 22.00 -26.29 30.09
C SER A 38 21.69 -26.00 31.57
N PRO A 39 21.60 -24.74 32.02
CA PRO A 39 21.02 -24.47 33.31
C PRO A 39 19.57 -24.98 33.27
N LEU A 40 19.22 -25.92 34.14
CA LEU A 40 17.83 -26.19 34.48
C LEU A 40 17.33 -24.90 35.16
N LEU A 41 16.74 -24.00 34.36
CA LEU A 41 15.96 -22.89 34.88
C LEU A 41 14.77 -23.52 35.60
N ALA A 42 14.77 -23.49 36.91
CA ALA A 42 13.66 -23.97 37.71
C ALA A 42 12.47 -23.03 37.46
N GLN A 43 11.47 -23.52 36.75
CA GLN A 43 10.19 -22.83 36.64
C GLN A 43 9.50 -22.85 38.00
N ILE A 44 8.96 -21.72 38.38
CA ILE A 44 8.13 -21.57 39.58
C ILE A 44 6.68 -21.35 39.16
N SER A 45 5.74 -21.85 39.95
CA SER A 45 4.32 -21.55 39.75
C SER A 45 4.01 -20.23 40.45
N VAL A 46 3.62 -19.23 39.63
CA VAL A 46 3.20 -17.90 40.10
C VAL A 46 1.68 -17.86 40.03
N SER A 47 1.04 -17.50 41.12
CA SER A 47 -0.41 -17.24 41.22
C SER A 47 -0.64 -15.81 41.69
N GLY A 48 -1.85 -15.29 41.48
CA GLY A 48 -2.22 -13.96 41.93
C GLY A 48 -3.58 -13.54 41.43
N ASN A 49 -3.98 -12.32 41.78
CA ASN A 49 -5.23 -11.73 41.34
C ASN A 49 -4.98 -10.43 40.58
N VAL A 50 -5.79 -10.20 39.54
CA VAL A 50 -5.81 -8.92 38.79
C VAL A 50 -7.09 -8.16 39.13
N ILE A 51 -6.92 -6.94 39.62
CA ILE A 51 -8.00 -6.04 40.01
C ILE A 51 -7.89 -4.68 39.30
N ASP A 52 -8.97 -3.94 39.24
CA ASP A 52 -8.98 -2.53 38.82
C ASP A 52 -8.60 -1.57 39.96
N GLN A 53 -8.66 -0.25 39.70
CA GLN A 53 -8.37 0.79 40.67
C GLN A 53 -9.44 0.89 41.80
N ASP A 54 -10.65 0.40 41.52
CA ASP A 54 -11.77 0.36 42.48
C ASP A 54 -11.77 -0.95 43.30
N GLY A 55 -10.77 -1.83 43.06
CA GLY A 55 -10.62 -3.10 43.76
C GLY A 55 -11.51 -4.21 43.23
N GLN A 56 -12.15 -4.06 42.06
CA GLN A 56 -12.97 -5.09 41.43
C GLN A 56 -12.10 -6.07 40.64
N PRO A 57 -12.36 -7.39 40.70
CA PRO A 57 -11.61 -8.36 39.91
C PRO A 57 -11.90 -8.19 38.41
N ILE A 58 -10.87 -8.34 37.59
CA ILE A 58 -10.98 -8.25 36.13
C ILE A 58 -10.85 -9.67 35.52
N PRO A 59 -11.94 -10.27 35.02
CA PRO A 59 -11.90 -11.55 34.33
C PRO A 59 -11.39 -11.42 32.90
N GLY A 60 -10.69 -12.45 32.38
CA GLY A 60 -10.25 -12.49 30.98
C GLY A 60 -8.99 -11.69 30.68
N VAL A 61 -8.25 -11.22 31.70
CA VAL A 61 -6.95 -10.58 31.52
C VAL A 61 -5.95 -11.58 30.98
N THR A 62 -5.25 -11.22 29.93
CA THR A 62 -4.20 -12.05 29.31
C THR A 62 -2.87 -11.82 30.05
N ILE A 63 -2.24 -12.91 30.49
CA ILE A 63 -0.95 -12.93 31.18
C ILE A 63 0.00 -13.80 30.40
N LEU A 64 1.08 -13.22 29.87
CA LEU A 64 2.10 -13.89 29.05
C LEU A 64 3.47 -13.78 29.70
N ASP A 65 4.28 -14.81 29.45
CA ASP A 65 5.72 -14.71 29.66
C ASP A 65 6.33 -13.85 28.54
N GLN A 66 6.97 -12.75 28.89
CA GLN A 66 7.54 -11.82 27.91
C GLN A 66 8.67 -12.43 27.05
N GLU A 67 9.34 -13.46 27.57
CA GLU A 67 10.43 -14.16 26.87
C GLU A 67 9.90 -15.34 26.04
N ASP A 68 8.76 -15.93 26.43
CA ASP A 68 8.08 -17.01 25.71
C ASP A 68 6.59 -16.70 25.53
N ASN A 69 6.25 -16.00 24.48
CA ASN A 69 4.87 -15.62 24.15
C ASN A 69 3.93 -16.82 23.91
N SER A 70 4.43 -18.05 23.85
CA SER A 70 3.60 -19.27 23.80
C SER A 70 3.16 -19.74 25.18
N ASN A 71 3.81 -19.24 26.26
CA ASN A 71 3.50 -19.52 27.65
C ASN A 71 2.60 -18.42 28.21
N GLY A 72 1.32 -18.71 28.39
CA GLY A 72 0.36 -17.72 28.87
C GLY A 72 -0.86 -18.34 29.54
N THR A 73 -1.60 -17.50 30.27
CA THR A 73 -2.86 -17.84 30.93
C THR A 73 -3.81 -16.64 30.87
N VAL A 74 -5.07 -16.86 31.25
CA VAL A 74 -6.06 -15.78 31.42
C VAL A 74 -6.66 -15.84 32.81
N THR A 75 -7.08 -14.68 33.34
CA THR A 75 -7.76 -14.63 34.64
C THR A 75 -9.16 -15.24 34.60
N ASP A 76 -9.56 -15.89 35.67
CA ASP A 76 -10.92 -16.39 35.89
C ASP A 76 -11.91 -15.27 36.31
N PHE A 77 -13.16 -15.65 36.68
CA PHE A 77 -14.19 -14.69 37.08
C PHE A 77 -13.86 -13.89 38.34
N ASP A 78 -12.99 -14.41 39.19
CA ASP A 78 -12.52 -13.76 40.43
C ASP A 78 -11.19 -13.01 40.21
N GLY A 79 -10.77 -12.85 38.93
CA GLY A 79 -9.52 -12.19 38.57
C GLY A 79 -8.28 -13.02 38.87
N ALA A 80 -8.43 -14.29 39.31
CA ALA A 80 -7.31 -15.14 39.71
C ALA A 80 -6.61 -15.78 38.49
N PHE A 81 -5.28 -15.93 38.58
CA PHE A 81 -4.48 -16.61 37.58
C PHE A 81 -3.41 -17.50 38.18
N THR A 82 -2.91 -18.43 37.38
CA THR A 82 -1.72 -19.24 37.68
C THR A 82 -0.94 -19.48 36.41
N ILE A 83 0.38 -19.27 36.45
CA ILE A 83 1.29 -19.46 35.32
C ILE A 83 2.61 -20.04 35.81
N ASN A 84 3.25 -20.92 35.01
CA ASN A 84 4.58 -21.43 35.30
C ASN A 84 5.60 -20.62 34.50
N ILE A 85 6.55 -19.96 35.19
CA ILE A 85 7.53 -19.06 34.56
C ILE A 85 8.89 -19.21 35.25
N PRO A 86 10.02 -18.92 34.59
CA PRO A 86 11.32 -18.83 35.25
C PRO A 86 11.31 -17.84 36.42
N SER A 87 12.06 -18.10 37.47
CA SER A 87 12.12 -17.27 38.69
C SER A 87 12.55 -15.83 38.44
N ASP A 88 13.25 -15.57 37.34
CA ASP A 88 13.73 -14.27 36.86
C ASP A 88 12.93 -13.75 35.62
N GLY A 89 11.84 -14.44 35.27
CA GLY A 89 10.98 -14.08 34.13
C GLY A 89 10.16 -12.80 34.38
N THR A 90 9.60 -12.24 33.30
CA THR A 90 8.75 -11.06 33.32
C THR A 90 7.36 -11.40 32.82
N LEU A 91 6.33 -11.16 33.63
CA LEU A 91 4.94 -11.27 33.24
C LEU A 91 4.49 -10.02 32.50
N SER A 92 3.91 -10.19 31.32
CA SER A 92 3.18 -9.14 30.60
C SER A 92 1.67 -9.34 30.84
N VAL A 93 1.05 -8.39 31.57
CA VAL A 93 -0.36 -8.43 31.97
C VAL A 93 -1.11 -7.40 31.14
N SER A 94 -2.06 -7.84 30.32
CA SER A 94 -2.77 -6.97 29.38
C SER A 94 -4.27 -7.27 29.33
N PHE A 95 -5.08 -6.21 29.23
CA PHE A 95 -6.53 -6.30 29.04
C PHE A 95 -7.05 -5.12 28.21
N ILE A 96 -8.10 -5.34 27.44
CA ILE A 96 -8.69 -4.27 26.61
C ILE A 96 -9.22 -3.15 27.51
N GLY A 97 -8.78 -1.91 27.26
CA GLY A 97 -9.15 -0.75 28.06
C GLY A 97 -8.24 -0.46 29.25
N TYR A 98 -7.17 -1.23 29.46
CA TYR A 98 -6.21 -1.05 30.53
C TYR A 98 -4.78 -0.92 30.01
N VAL A 99 -3.92 -0.24 30.81
CA VAL A 99 -2.50 -0.10 30.49
C VAL A 99 -1.78 -1.43 30.74
N THR A 100 -1.10 -1.97 29.72
CA THR A 100 -0.28 -3.18 29.84
C THR A 100 0.83 -2.97 30.87
N GLN A 101 0.97 -3.87 31.83
CA GLN A 101 2.03 -3.84 32.85
C GLN A 101 2.99 -5.01 32.65
N ASN A 102 4.28 -4.71 32.72
CA ASN A 102 5.35 -5.73 32.73
C ASN A 102 5.90 -5.85 34.15
N ILE A 103 5.80 -7.03 34.74
CA ILE A 103 6.12 -7.29 36.15
C ILE A 103 7.20 -8.35 36.23
N LEU A 104 8.35 -7.99 36.78
CA LEU A 104 9.44 -8.92 37.04
C LEU A 104 9.07 -9.83 38.21
N VAL A 105 9.10 -11.14 37.98
CA VAL A 105 8.69 -12.15 38.99
C VAL A 105 9.60 -12.20 40.19
N SER A 106 10.93 -12.07 39.98
CA SER A 106 11.96 -11.99 41.06
C SER A 106 11.82 -13.10 42.14
N GLY A 107 11.42 -14.31 41.72
CA GLY A 107 11.22 -15.44 42.63
C GLY A 107 9.96 -15.40 43.49
N GLN A 108 9.08 -14.44 43.28
CA GLN A 108 7.78 -14.36 43.99
C GLN A 108 6.79 -15.40 43.43
N THR A 109 6.08 -16.09 44.31
CA THR A 109 5.05 -17.10 43.94
C THR A 109 3.63 -16.56 44.02
N ASN A 110 3.46 -15.34 44.55
CA ASN A 110 2.16 -14.65 44.59
C ASN A 110 2.36 -13.19 44.17
N ILE A 111 1.65 -12.79 43.07
CA ILE A 111 1.75 -11.46 42.47
C ILE A 111 0.33 -10.92 42.22
N ASN A 112 -0.07 -9.93 43.01
CA ASN A 112 -1.33 -9.24 42.77
C ASN A 112 -1.07 -8.00 41.91
N VAL A 113 -1.90 -7.80 40.88
CA VAL A 113 -1.75 -6.76 39.89
C VAL A 113 -2.96 -5.83 39.93
N THR A 114 -2.72 -4.53 40.05
CA THR A 114 -3.77 -3.52 39.90
C THR A 114 -3.59 -2.88 38.53
N LEU A 115 -4.48 -3.14 37.58
CA LEU A 115 -4.45 -2.51 36.26
C LEU A 115 -5.05 -1.10 36.35
N GLN A 116 -4.37 -0.19 35.69
CA GLN A 116 -4.87 1.18 35.52
C GLN A 116 -5.65 1.25 34.22
N GLU A 117 -6.83 1.86 34.24
CA GLU A 117 -7.57 2.13 33.02
C GLU A 117 -6.71 2.94 32.05
N ASN A 118 -6.69 2.50 30.80
CA ASN A 118 -6.00 3.22 29.74
C ASN A 118 -6.88 4.41 29.30
N VAL A 119 -6.91 5.46 30.09
CA VAL A 119 -7.58 6.73 29.75
C VAL A 119 -7.05 7.32 28.44
N SER A 120 -5.84 6.94 28.01
CA SER A 120 -5.29 7.32 26.70
C SER A 120 -6.04 6.70 25.51
N ALA A 121 -6.78 5.59 25.71
CA ALA A 121 -7.65 5.03 24.65
C ALA A 121 -8.89 5.90 24.39
N LEU A 122 -9.28 6.75 25.34
CA LEU A 122 -10.35 7.76 25.19
C LEU A 122 -9.84 9.06 24.57
N ASP A 123 -8.52 9.27 24.57
CA ASP A 123 -7.86 10.47 24.03
C ASP A 123 -7.21 10.22 22.65
N GLU A 124 -7.65 9.18 21.89
CA GLU A 124 -7.20 9.02 20.51
C GLU A 124 -7.52 10.28 19.71
N VAL A 125 -6.45 10.99 19.33
CA VAL A 125 -6.55 12.23 18.55
C VAL A 125 -6.59 11.85 17.06
N VAL A 126 -7.66 12.28 16.41
CA VAL A 126 -7.85 12.07 14.97
C VAL A 126 -7.50 13.34 14.22
N ILE A 127 -6.74 13.20 13.15
CA ILE A 127 -6.47 14.31 12.25
C ILE A 127 -7.70 14.54 11.37
N THR A 128 -8.26 15.72 11.48
CA THR A 128 -9.33 16.17 10.60
C THR A 128 -8.75 17.11 9.53
N GLY A 129 -9.57 17.58 8.61
CA GLY A 129 -9.09 18.40 7.49
C GLY A 129 -8.18 19.56 7.89
N TYR A 130 -7.21 19.84 7.05
CA TYR A 130 -6.16 20.84 7.23
C TYR A 130 -5.26 20.64 8.45
N GLY A 131 -5.11 19.37 8.93
CA GLY A 131 -4.27 19.05 10.07
C GLY A 131 -4.81 19.49 11.44
N SER A 132 -6.10 19.78 11.54
CA SER A 132 -6.75 19.99 12.85
C SER A 132 -6.79 18.66 13.60
N GLN A 133 -6.31 18.67 14.84
CA GLN A 133 -6.37 17.55 15.76
C GLN A 133 -7.60 17.68 16.64
N ILE A 134 -8.46 16.67 16.67
CA ILE A 134 -9.66 16.61 17.49
C ILE A 134 -9.66 15.26 18.19
N LYS A 135 -10.09 15.21 19.45
CA LYS A 135 -10.30 13.93 20.15
C LYS A 135 -11.32 13.09 19.38
N LYS A 136 -11.10 11.80 19.26
CA LYS A 136 -12.02 10.88 18.56
C LYS A 136 -13.42 10.91 19.18
N SER A 137 -13.50 11.05 20.50
CA SER A 137 -14.75 11.25 21.26
C SER A 137 -15.54 12.47 20.82
N ASP A 138 -14.86 13.52 20.36
CA ASP A 138 -15.47 14.84 20.06
C ASP A 138 -15.89 14.97 18.60
N LEU A 139 -15.72 13.89 17.83
CA LEU A 139 -16.10 13.87 16.42
C LEU A 139 -17.61 13.76 16.26
N THR A 140 -18.22 14.78 15.67
CA THR A 140 -19.65 14.78 15.33
C THR A 140 -19.96 14.06 14.01
N GLY A 141 -18.95 13.71 13.23
CA GLY A 141 -19.04 13.07 11.93
C GLY A 141 -18.60 11.60 11.91
N SER A 142 -19.07 10.83 10.90
CA SER A 142 -18.66 9.44 10.72
C SER A 142 -17.25 9.36 10.09
N ILE A 143 -16.25 9.09 10.90
CA ILE A 143 -14.85 8.90 10.50
C ILE A 143 -14.44 7.47 10.84
N SER A 144 -13.69 6.81 9.95
CA SER A 144 -12.94 5.60 10.27
C SER A 144 -11.47 5.93 10.33
N SER A 145 -10.83 5.63 11.45
CA SER A 145 -9.39 5.73 11.65
C SER A 145 -8.76 4.34 11.54
N ILE A 146 -7.62 4.25 10.88
CA ILE A 146 -6.82 3.05 10.68
C ILE A 146 -5.39 3.44 11.00
N SER A 147 -4.80 2.84 12.01
CA SER A 147 -3.41 3.07 12.42
C SER A 147 -2.44 2.15 11.68
N SER A 148 -1.14 2.46 11.72
CA SER A 148 -0.11 1.56 11.18
C SER A 148 -0.12 0.19 11.86
N GLU A 149 -0.47 0.11 13.13
CA GLU A 149 -0.54 -1.14 13.90
C GLU A 149 -1.54 -2.13 13.33
N ASP A 150 -2.64 -1.63 12.73
CA ASP A 150 -3.68 -2.47 12.11
C ASP A 150 -3.20 -3.26 10.89
N PHE A 151 -2.10 -2.84 10.26
CA PHE A 151 -1.62 -3.45 9.02
C PHE A 151 -0.10 -3.73 9.00
N GLU A 152 0.66 -3.34 10.01
CA GLU A 152 2.12 -3.49 10.04
C GLU A 152 2.57 -4.96 9.98
N SER A 153 1.76 -5.89 10.52
CA SER A 153 2.00 -7.33 10.44
C SER A 153 1.72 -7.95 9.05
N GLN A 154 1.17 -7.18 8.13
CA GLN A 154 0.80 -7.67 6.80
C GLN A 154 1.75 -7.14 5.73
N PRO A 155 2.14 -7.96 4.74
CA PRO A 155 3.02 -7.54 3.65
C PRO A 155 2.27 -6.67 2.64
N LEU A 156 1.79 -5.51 3.08
CA LEU A 156 1.12 -4.56 2.21
C LEU A 156 2.13 -3.78 1.38
N ILE A 157 1.89 -3.72 0.10
CA ILE A 157 2.76 -3.04 -0.87
C ILE A 157 2.29 -1.60 -1.13
N ARG A 158 1.00 -1.37 -0.95
CA ARG A 158 0.33 -0.11 -1.31
C ARG A 158 -0.60 0.34 -0.19
N VAL A 159 -0.71 1.66 -0.04
CA VAL A 159 -1.55 2.28 0.98
C VAL A 159 -3.05 1.99 0.81
N ASP A 160 -3.52 1.86 -0.44
CA ASP A 160 -4.93 1.55 -0.73
C ASP A 160 -5.34 0.13 -0.27
N GLN A 161 -4.42 -0.83 -0.23
CA GLN A 161 -4.65 -2.17 0.33
C GLN A 161 -4.95 -2.12 1.84
N ALA A 162 -4.35 -1.18 2.55
CA ALA A 162 -4.58 -1.03 3.99
C ALA A 162 -6.02 -0.63 4.34
N LEU A 163 -6.76 -0.02 3.41
CA LEU A 163 -8.19 0.31 3.58
C LEU A 163 -9.12 -0.91 3.43
N GLN A 164 -8.65 -1.98 2.77
CA GLN A 164 -9.48 -3.14 2.44
C GLN A 164 -9.94 -3.87 3.70
N ALA A 165 -11.26 -4.02 3.87
CA ALA A 165 -11.91 -4.68 4.99
C ALA A 165 -11.70 -4.04 6.39
N ARG A 166 -11.09 -2.82 6.47
CA ARG A 166 -10.84 -2.13 7.74
C ARG A 166 -11.72 -0.90 7.96
N ALA A 167 -12.33 -0.36 6.92
CA ALA A 167 -13.21 0.79 7.02
C ALA A 167 -14.64 0.43 6.60
N ALA A 168 -15.60 0.44 7.53
CA ALA A 168 -17.00 0.18 7.21
C ALA A 168 -17.53 1.17 6.18
N GLY A 169 -18.27 0.69 5.15
CA GLY A 169 -18.79 1.51 4.05
C GLY A 169 -17.75 1.94 3.02
N VAL A 170 -16.54 1.36 3.04
CA VAL A 170 -15.49 1.56 2.04
C VAL A 170 -15.27 0.28 1.25
N ALA A 171 -15.55 0.32 -0.05
CA ALA A 171 -15.27 -0.77 -0.96
C ALA A 171 -13.95 -0.51 -1.68
N VAL A 172 -13.03 -1.46 -1.58
CA VAL A 172 -11.71 -1.42 -2.23
C VAL A 172 -11.62 -2.60 -3.19
N THR A 173 -11.54 -2.33 -4.48
CA THR A 173 -11.53 -3.35 -5.52
C THR A 173 -10.30 -3.18 -6.39
N GLN A 174 -9.51 -4.22 -6.54
CA GLN A 174 -8.37 -4.22 -7.44
C GLN A 174 -8.83 -4.12 -8.90
N THR A 175 -8.21 -3.24 -9.69
CA THR A 175 -8.61 -2.99 -11.09
C THR A 175 -8.19 -4.12 -12.03
N SER A 176 -7.10 -4.82 -11.72
CA SER A 176 -6.63 -6.01 -12.44
C SER A 176 -5.64 -6.79 -11.57
N GLY A 177 -5.32 -8.05 -11.96
CA GLY A 177 -4.27 -8.85 -11.33
C GLY A 177 -2.84 -8.50 -11.75
N ALA A 178 -2.63 -7.48 -12.58
CA ALA A 178 -1.30 -7.06 -13.02
C ALA A 178 -0.52 -6.41 -11.87
N PRO A 179 0.80 -6.61 -11.75
CA PRO A 179 1.63 -5.91 -10.78
C PRO A 179 1.53 -4.40 -10.99
N GLY A 180 1.50 -3.64 -9.89
CA GLY A 180 1.34 -2.18 -9.96
C GLY A 180 -0.06 -1.69 -10.32
N ALA A 181 -1.02 -2.60 -10.58
CA ALA A 181 -2.41 -2.21 -10.85
C ALA A 181 -3.01 -1.44 -9.67
N GLY A 182 -3.79 -0.39 -9.98
CA GLY A 182 -4.46 0.44 -8.99
C GLY A 182 -5.65 -0.26 -8.34
N TYR A 183 -6.15 0.37 -7.28
CA TYR A 183 -7.41 -0.02 -6.63
C TYR A 183 -8.46 1.07 -6.87
N LYS A 184 -9.70 0.64 -7.07
CA LYS A 184 -10.86 1.54 -7.04
C LYS A 184 -11.39 1.59 -5.62
N ILE A 185 -11.37 2.79 -5.02
CA ILE A 185 -11.93 3.04 -3.71
C ILE A 185 -13.29 3.72 -3.90
N ARG A 186 -14.31 3.21 -3.20
CA ARG A 186 -15.66 3.79 -3.19
C ARG A 186 -16.11 3.93 -1.75
N ILE A 187 -16.52 5.13 -1.37
CA ILE A 187 -17.02 5.44 -0.04
C ILE A 187 -18.53 5.63 -0.15
N ARG A 188 -19.31 4.75 0.51
CA ARG A 188 -20.80 4.75 0.48
C ARG A 188 -21.40 4.67 -0.93
N GLY A 189 -20.68 4.11 -1.91
CA GLY A 189 -21.17 3.88 -3.24
C GLY A 189 -20.64 4.86 -4.29
N ALA A 190 -21.33 4.97 -5.41
CA ALA A 190 -21.02 5.86 -6.53
C ALA A 190 -22.04 6.99 -6.59
N ASN A 191 -21.60 8.24 -6.73
CA ASN A 191 -22.45 9.43 -6.77
C ASN A 191 -22.72 9.90 -8.22
N SER A 192 -21.96 9.41 -9.20
CA SER A 192 -22.09 9.81 -10.61
C SER A 192 -22.02 8.59 -11.53
N ILE A 193 -22.84 8.60 -12.58
CA ILE A 193 -22.84 7.59 -13.64
C ILE A 193 -21.67 7.83 -14.61
N THR A 194 -21.37 9.08 -14.92
CA THR A 194 -20.39 9.47 -15.95
C THR A 194 -19.13 10.13 -15.35
N GLY A 195 -19.22 10.68 -14.15
CA GLY A 195 -18.12 11.39 -13.50
C GLY A 195 -17.18 10.49 -12.71
N ASN A 196 -16.08 11.07 -12.25
CA ASN A 196 -15.15 10.41 -11.36
C ASN A 196 -15.78 10.20 -9.98
N ASN A 197 -15.81 8.95 -9.51
CA ASN A 197 -16.30 8.56 -8.20
C ASN A 197 -15.18 8.23 -7.18
N ASN A 198 -13.93 8.59 -7.47
CA ASN A 198 -12.85 8.38 -6.52
C ASN A 198 -12.95 9.38 -5.35
N PRO A 199 -12.57 8.99 -4.13
CA PRO A 199 -12.47 9.92 -3.02
C PRO A 199 -11.35 10.95 -3.27
N LEU A 200 -11.40 12.05 -2.55
CA LEU A 200 -10.31 13.01 -2.49
C LEU A 200 -9.19 12.42 -1.62
N TYR A 201 -7.95 12.47 -2.09
CA TYR A 201 -6.78 12.05 -1.33
C TYR A 201 -6.03 13.27 -0.80
N VAL A 202 -5.72 13.24 0.49
CA VAL A 202 -4.96 14.29 1.16
C VAL A 202 -3.82 13.63 1.92
N VAL A 203 -2.58 13.94 1.58
CA VAL A 203 -1.38 13.39 2.21
C VAL A 203 -0.63 14.51 2.92
N ASP A 204 -0.47 14.40 4.24
CA ASP A 204 0.15 15.43 5.09
C ASP A 204 -0.40 16.86 4.83
N GLY A 205 -1.72 16.95 4.59
CA GLY A 205 -2.43 18.20 4.31
C GLY A 205 -2.42 18.66 2.85
N LEU A 206 -1.67 18.01 1.97
CA LEU A 206 -1.64 18.32 0.54
C LEU A 206 -2.64 17.45 -0.24
N VAL A 207 -3.49 18.05 -1.04
CA VAL A 207 -4.37 17.34 -1.98
C VAL A 207 -3.54 16.80 -3.14
N ILE A 208 -3.65 15.49 -3.39
CA ILE A 208 -2.91 14.83 -4.47
C ILE A 208 -3.85 14.10 -5.43
N GLY A 209 -3.37 13.81 -6.63
CA GLY A 209 -4.16 13.18 -7.69
C GLY A 209 -4.41 11.70 -7.45
N ASN A 210 -3.45 10.95 -6.94
CA ASN A 210 -3.55 9.52 -6.63
C ASN A 210 -2.52 9.09 -5.59
N ILE A 211 -2.76 7.94 -4.96
CA ILE A 211 -1.92 7.34 -3.91
C ILE A 211 -1.18 6.09 -4.39
N ASN A 212 -1.16 5.83 -5.69
CA ASN A 212 -0.68 4.57 -6.28
C ASN A 212 0.78 4.24 -5.94
N ASN A 213 1.61 5.26 -5.80
CA ASN A 213 3.05 5.09 -5.58
C ASN A 213 3.43 5.12 -4.10
N ILE A 214 2.51 5.50 -3.19
CA ILE A 214 2.81 5.59 -1.76
C ILE A 214 2.91 4.19 -1.16
N ASN A 215 3.98 3.96 -0.40
CA ASN A 215 4.20 2.69 0.30
C ASN A 215 3.43 2.67 1.63
N ALA A 216 2.78 1.53 1.93
CA ALA A 216 2.07 1.35 3.19
C ALA A 216 2.98 1.46 4.42
N SER A 217 4.25 1.04 4.31
CA SER A 217 5.22 1.13 5.43
C SER A 217 5.58 2.55 5.86
N ASP A 218 5.33 3.56 5.00
CA ASP A 218 5.59 4.98 5.32
C ASP A 218 4.40 5.68 5.99
N ILE A 219 3.28 4.96 6.19
CA ILE A 219 2.05 5.53 6.74
C ILE A 219 2.02 5.36 8.26
N SER A 220 1.61 6.40 8.95
CA SER A 220 1.30 6.41 10.38
C SER A 220 -0.18 6.13 10.64
N SER A 221 -1.05 6.86 9.94
CA SER A 221 -2.50 6.66 10.05
C SER A 221 -3.25 7.04 8.77
N MET A 222 -4.47 6.55 8.65
CA MET A 222 -5.41 6.93 7.61
C MET A 222 -6.78 7.18 8.22
N GLU A 223 -7.37 8.31 7.89
CA GLU A 223 -8.72 8.67 8.29
C GLU A 223 -9.63 8.76 7.05
N VAL A 224 -10.77 8.09 7.10
CA VAL A 224 -11.76 8.12 6.03
C VAL A 224 -12.97 8.93 6.47
N LEU A 225 -13.14 10.11 5.87
CA LEU A 225 -14.30 10.99 6.09
C LEU A 225 -15.42 10.55 5.15
N LYS A 226 -16.56 10.13 5.72
CA LYS A 226 -17.61 9.44 4.97
C LYS A 226 -18.92 10.23 4.82
N ASP A 227 -19.18 11.17 5.70
CA ASP A 227 -20.42 11.95 5.66
C ASP A 227 -20.19 13.40 5.25
N ALA A 228 -21.30 14.07 4.92
CA ALA A 228 -21.28 15.44 4.43
C ALA A 228 -20.73 16.43 5.49
N SER A 229 -20.95 16.19 6.79
CA SER A 229 -20.46 17.08 7.84
C SER A 229 -18.95 17.00 7.98
N ALA A 230 -18.38 15.79 7.92
CA ALA A 230 -16.93 15.59 7.97
C ALA A 230 -16.23 16.07 6.70
N THR A 231 -16.85 15.89 5.52
CA THR A 231 -16.26 16.27 4.23
C THR A 231 -16.50 17.73 3.83
N ALA A 232 -17.41 18.45 4.48
CA ALA A 232 -17.76 19.85 4.20
C ALA A 232 -16.55 20.79 4.16
N ILE A 233 -15.54 20.51 4.97
CA ILE A 233 -14.29 21.28 4.99
C ILE A 233 -13.51 21.22 3.65
N TYR A 234 -13.72 20.18 2.82
CA TYR A 234 -13.16 20.05 1.46
C TYR A 234 -14.14 20.51 0.38
N GLY A 235 -15.36 20.92 0.77
CA GLY A 235 -16.43 21.38 -0.14
C GLY A 235 -16.86 20.30 -1.12
N ASN A 236 -17.24 20.68 -2.34
CA ASN A 236 -17.73 19.75 -3.37
C ASN A 236 -16.70 18.68 -3.78
N ARG A 237 -15.40 18.92 -3.61
CA ARG A 237 -14.36 17.90 -3.87
C ARG A 237 -14.46 16.69 -2.92
N GLY A 238 -14.99 16.91 -1.71
CA GLY A 238 -15.24 15.86 -0.73
C GLY A 238 -16.53 15.06 -0.96
N ALA A 239 -17.30 15.31 -2.02
CA ALA A 239 -18.60 14.67 -2.25
C ALA A 239 -18.53 13.13 -2.34
N ASN A 240 -17.43 12.57 -2.82
CA ASN A 240 -17.18 11.13 -2.90
C ASN A 240 -16.47 10.57 -1.64
N GLY A 241 -16.39 11.36 -0.54
CA GLY A 241 -15.58 11.08 0.62
C GLY A 241 -14.14 11.59 0.49
N VAL A 242 -13.43 11.58 1.62
CA VAL A 242 -12.03 12.02 1.69
C VAL A 242 -11.22 10.98 2.43
N VAL A 243 -10.05 10.64 1.91
CA VAL A 243 -9.05 9.80 2.57
C VAL A 243 -7.89 10.70 2.97
N LEU A 244 -7.74 10.93 4.27
CA LEU A 244 -6.61 11.63 4.86
C LEU A 244 -5.53 10.60 5.16
N ILE A 245 -4.31 10.87 4.79
CA ILE A 245 -3.16 10.01 5.00
C ILE A 245 -2.11 10.80 5.74
N THR A 246 -1.76 10.32 6.91
CA THR A 246 -0.66 10.86 7.71
C THR A 246 0.52 9.92 7.60
N THR A 247 1.66 10.47 7.28
CA THR A 247 2.86 9.68 7.10
C THR A 247 3.71 9.66 8.36
N LYS A 248 4.62 8.67 8.46
CA LYS A 248 5.55 8.55 9.57
C LYS A 248 6.44 9.80 9.64
N SER A 249 6.59 10.35 10.83
CA SER A 249 7.47 11.48 11.15
C SER A 249 8.61 11.03 12.07
N GLY A 250 9.57 11.91 12.31
CA GLY A 250 10.66 11.68 13.25
C GLY A 250 10.19 11.50 14.68
N SER A 251 11.06 10.93 15.50
CA SER A 251 10.88 10.86 16.95
C SER A 251 12.16 11.32 17.65
N LYS A 252 12.00 11.94 18.81
CA LYS A 252 13.16 12.32 19.64
C LYS A 252 13.96 11.10 20.05
N GLY A 253 15.28 11.25 20.17
CA GLY A 253 16.19 10.23 20.67
C GLY A 253 17.17 9.71 19.63
N LYS A 254 17.91 8.65 20.00
CA LYS A 254 18.94 8.05 19.14
C LYS A 254 18.33 7.52 17.84
N ALA A 255 19.07 7.67 16.75
CA ALA A 255 18.71 7.13 15.45
C ALA A 255 18.43 5.61 15.53
N LYS A 256 17.25 5.20 15.08
CA LYS A 256 16.86 3.80 14.89
C LYS A 256 16.83 3.52 13.41
N ILE A 257 17.59 2.52 12.98
CA ILE A 257 17.58 2.05 11.60
C ILE A 257 16.79 0.75 11.56
N GLN A 258 15.79 0.69 10.67
CA GLN A 258 14.96 -0.48 10.46
C GLN A 258 15.10 -0.94 9.01
N VAL A 259 15.19 -2.25 8.83
CA VAL A 259 15.21 -2.89 7.51
C VAL A 259 14.11 -3.94 7.50
N ASP A 260 13.11 -3.71 6.65
CA ASP A 260 12.01 -4.64 6.44
C ASP A 260 12.13 -5.23 5.05
N SER A 261 12.11 -6.54 4.94
CA SER A 261 12.16 -7.21 3.64
C SER A 261 11.24 -8.41 3.61
N PHE A 262 10.55 -8.56 2.50
CA PHE A 262 9.78 -9.77 2.22
C PHE A 262 9.92 -10.19 0.76
N PHE A 263 9.89 -11.50 0.56
CA PHE A 263 9.98 -12.15 -0.74
C PHE A 263 8.84 -13.15 -0.83
N GLY A 264 8.31 -13.34 -2.01
CA GLY A 264 7.23 -14.28 -2.21
C GLY A 264 7.01 -14.60 -3.67
N THR A 265 6.06 -15.50 -3.91
CA THR A 265 5.59 -15.87 -5.24
C THR A 265 4.07 -15.73 -5.30
N SER A 266 3.58 -15.25 -6.43
CA SER A 266 2.15 -15.20 -6.73
C SER A 266 1.83 -16.27 -7.77
N GLU A 267 0.73 -16.98 -7.58
CA GLU A 267 0.26 -18.02 -8.50
C GLU A 267 -1.21 -17.80 -8.83
N VAL A 268 -1.63 -18.33 -9.96
CA VAL A 268 -3.05 -18.33 -10.36
C VAL A 268 -3.79 -19.35 -9.52
N VAL A 269 -4.76 -18.89 -8.75
CA VAL A 269 -5.55 -19.74 -7.82
C VAL A 269 -6.44 -20.73 -8.56
N GLN A 270 -7.04 -20.27 -9.67
CA GLN A 270 -7.98 -21.06 -10.43
C GLN A 270 -7.83 -20.77 -11.92
N ARG A 271 -7.73 -21.82 -12.70
CA ARG A 271 -7.78 -21.77 -14.17
C ARG A 271 -9.22 -21.86 -14.65
N ILE A 272 -9.47 -21.33 -15.83
CA ILE A 272 -10.76 -21.46 -16.50
C ILE A 272 -10.87 -22.89 -17.01
N PRO A 273 -11.93 -23.65 -16.67
CA PRO A 273 -12.11 -24.99 -17.22
C PRO A 273 -12.38 -24.89 -18.73
N VAL A 274 -11.55 -25.53 -19.52
CA VAL A 274 -11.65 -25.61 -20.97
C VAL A 274 -11.76 -27.06 -21.42
N MET A 275 -12.18 -27.28 -22.66
CA MET A 275 -12.15 -28.59 -23.28
C MET A 275 -10.72 -29.11 -23.36
N SER A 276 -10.52 -30.43 -23.31
CA SER A 276 -9.23 -30.98 -23.71
C SER A 276 -9.00 -30.79 -25.22
N PRO A 277 -7.74 -30.78 -25.72
CA PRO A 277 -7.49 -30.65 -27.14
C PRO A 277 -8.23 -31.66 -28.03
N ALA A 278 -8.40 -32.89 -27.54
CA ALA A 278 -9.18 -33.92 -28.23
C ALA A 278 -10.69 -33.62 -28.23
N GLN A 279 -11.25 -33.17 -27.11
CA GLN A 279 -12.65 -32.73 -27.03
C GLN A 279 -12.91 -31.52 -27.94
N TYR A 280 -11.96 -30.57 -27.96
CA TYR A 280 -12.04 -29.42 -28.84
C TYR A 280 -12.06 -29.84 -30.31
N ALA A 281 -11.15 -30.74 -30.74
CA ALA A 281 -11.09 -31.25 -32.09
C ALA A 281 -12.37 -32.01 -32.52
N ALA A 282 -12.91 -32.85 -31.62
CA ALA A 282 -14.19 -33.52 -31.82
C ALA A 282 -15.35 -32.53 -31.93
N GLY A 283 -15.34 -31.48 -31.10
CA GLY A 283 -16.31 -30.39 -31.14
C GLY A 283 -16.31 -29.59 -32.43
N VAL A 284 -15.12 -29.35 -33.00
CA VAL A 284 -14.96 -28.72 -34.32
C VAL A 284 -15.64 -29.55 -35.41
N ASN A 285 -15.35 -30.87 -35.48
CA ASN A 285 -15.97 -31.76 -36.41
C ASN A 285 -17.50 -31.83 -36.28
N LEU A 286 -18.00 -31.81 -35.02
CA LEU A 286 -19.43 -31.79 -34.77
C LEU A 286 -20.07 -30.47 -35.22
N ARG A 287 -19.42 -29.32 -34.99
CA ARG A 287 -19.89 -28.01 -35.44
C ARG A 287 -19.97 -27.92 -36.97
N ASP A 288 -18.93 -28.40 -37.63
CA ASP A 288 -18.79 -28.27 -39.09
C ASP A 288 -19.59 -29.32 -39.85
N GLY A 289 -20.04 -30.38 -39.16
CA GLY A 289 -20.77 -31.49 -39.78
C GLY A 289 -19.92 -32.34 -40.75
N VAL A 290 -18.61 -32.14 -40.76
CA VAL A 290 -17.60 -32.84 -41.58
C VAL A 290 -16.35 -33.11 -40.77
N GLU A 291 -15.50 -34.04 -41.22
CA GLU A 291 -14.22 -34.36 -40.59
C GLU A 291 -13.18 -33.28 -40.93
N THR A 292 -13.29 -32.14 -40.30
CA THR A 292 -12.31 -31.03 -40.43
C THR A 292 -10.97 -31.41 -39.78
N ILE A 293 -11.00 -32.13 -38.67
CA ILE A 293 -9.81 -32.68 -38.00
C ILE A 293 -9.89 -34.20 -38.04
N SER A 294 -8.86 -34.86 -38.56
CA SER A 294 -8.85 -36.29 -38.78
C SER A 294 -8.91 -37.08 -37.48
N GLN A 295 -9.50 -38.29 -37.48
CA GLN A 295 -9.53 -39.21 -36.34
C GLN A 295 -8.13 -39.58 -35.82
N SER A 296 -7.14 -39.67 -36.71
CA SER A 296 -5.76 -39.91 -36.34
C SER A 296 -5.21 -38.74 -35.49
N ARG A 297 -5.52 -37.51 -35.89
CA ARG A 297 -5.12 -36.32 -35.12
C ARG A 297 -5.85 -36.23 -33.77
N ILE A 298 -7.14 -36.57 -33.72
CA ILE A 298 -7.88 -36.63 -32.45
C ILE A 298 -7.27 -37.66 -31.51
N SER A 299 -6.84 -38.80 -32.01
CA SER A 299 -6.15 -39.83 -31.24
C SER A 299 -4.80 -39.34 -30.69
N GLU A 300 -4.02 -38.64 -31.51
CA GLU A 300 -2.76 -38.00 -31.10
C GLU A 300 -3.01 -36.94 -30.00
N LEU A 301 -4.03 -36.10 -30.15
CA LEU A 301 -4.41 -35.10 -29.17
C LEU A 301 -4.88 -35.74 -27.84
N SER A 302 -5.53 -36.91 -27.91
CA SER A 302 -5.91 -37.69 -26.73
C SER A 302 -4.70 -38.27 -25.98
N ALA A 303 -3.60 -38.51 -26.69
CA ALA A 303 -2.33 -38.94 -26.12
C ALA A 303 -1.44 -37.80 -25.60
N GLY A 304 -1.90 -36.53 -25.62
CA GLY A 304 -1.18 -35.38 -25.12
C GLY A 304 -0.60 -34.46 -26.20
N GLY A 305 -1.01 -34.60 -27.47
CA GLY A 305 -0.44 -33.86 -28.62
C GLY A 305 -1.00 -32.46 -28.88
N GLY A 306 -1.75 -31.85 -27.99
CA GLY A 306 -2.31 -30.51 -28.15
C GLY A 306 -1.80 -29.50 -27.13
N ALA A 307 -2.41 -28.32 -27.09
CA ALA A 307 -2.04 -27.25 -26.19
C ALA A 307 -3.24 -26.81 -25.31
N ASP A 308 -3.13 -26.87 -23.99
CA ASP A 308 -3.88 -25.96 -23.12
C ASP A 308 -3.11 -24.64 -23.07
N TRP A 309 -3.67 -23.65 -23.73
CA TRP A 309 -3.01 -22.34 -23.84
C TRP A 309 -2.76 -21.68 -22.50
N GLN A 310 -3.49 -22.02 -21.45
CA GLN A 310 -3.28 -21.48 -20.10
C GLN A 310 -1.90 -21.89 -19.53
N ASP A 311 -1.34 -23.05 -19.95
CA ASP A 311 0.00 -23.47 -19.52
C ASP A 311 1.11 -22.54 -20.03
N TYR A 312 0.86 -21.85 -21.14
CA TYR A 312 1.81 -20.91 -21.74
C TYR A 312 1.62 -19.47 -21.28
N PHE A 313 0.45 -19.13 -20.77
CA PHE A 313 0.16 -17.79 -20.27
C PHE A 313 0.51 -17.59 -18.81
N PHE A 314 0.42 -18.64 -17.99
CA PHE A 314 0.59 -18.53 -16.55
C PHE A 314 1.97 -19.00 -16.11
N ARG A 315 2.50 -18.27 -15.15
CA ARG A 315 3.75 -18.62 -14.47
C ARG A 315 3.63 -18.37 -12.96
N SER A 316 4.47 -19.05 -12.18
CA SER A 316 4.79 -18.61 -10.82
C SER A 316 5.57 -17.31 -10.90
N ALA A 317 5.09 -16.28 -10.22
CA ALA A 317 5.53 -14.90 -10.37
C ALA A 317 6.20 -14.38 -9.08
N PRO A 318 7.54 -14.27 -9.05
CA PRO A 318 8.25 -13.78 -7.88
C PRO A 318 8.00 -12.29 -7.66
N PHE A 319 8.00 -11.89 -6.39
CA PHE A 319 8.03 -10.49 -5.99
C PHE A 319 8.95 -10.28 -4.79
N SER A 320 9.46 -9.07 -4.65
CA SER A 320 10.29 -8.65 -3.52
C SER A 320 9.98 -7.23 -3.11
N ASN A 321 10.03 -6.95 -1.82
CA ASN A 321 9.95 -5.61 -1.25
C ASN A 321 11.03 -5.45 -0.20
N ILE A 322 11.81 -4.39 -0.33
CA ILE A 322 12.87 -4.04 0.62
C ILE A 322 12.66 -2.59 1.02
N VAL A 323 12.52 -2.35 2.30
CA VAL A 323 12.38 -1.02 2.90
C VAL A 323 13.53 -0.81 3.87
N VAL A 324 14.21 0.30 3.75
CA VAL A 324 15.20 0.74 4.73
C VAL A 324 14.73 2.09 5.26
N SER A 325 14.60 2.23 6.56
CA SER A 325 14.22 3.49 7.18
C SER A 325 15.14 3.87 8.35
N ALA A 326 15.25 5.16 8.57
CA ALA A 326 15.95 5.74 9.72
C ALA A 326 15.05 6.79 10.38
N ASN A 327 14.88 6.68 11.68
CA ASN A 327 14.06 7.56 12.51
C ASN A 327 14.89 8.01 13.72
N GLY A 328 14.87 9.31 14.03
CA GLY A 328 15.61 9.84 15.18
C GLY A 328 15.46 11.34 15.31
N GLY A 329 16.12 11.91 16.31
CA GLY A 329 16.12 13.36 16.51
C GLY A 329 16.74 13.81 17.82
N SER A 330 16.86 15.11 17.98
CA SER A 330 17.22 15.81 19.21
C SER A 330 15.96 16.38 19.89
N GLU A 331 16.14 17.25 20.87
CA GLU A 331 15.03 18.02 21.48
C GLU A 331 14.34 18.92 20.45
N ASP A 332 15.13 19.53 19.56
CA ASP A 332 14.67 20.57 18.65
C ASP A 332 14.42 20.07 17.22
N VAL A 333 15.00 18.95 16.81
CA VAL A 333 14.93 18.45 15.44
C VAL A 333 14.61 16.97 15.43
N ASP A 334 13.61 16.56 14.69
CA ASP A 334 13.30 15.16 14.42
C ASP A 334 13.26 14.88 12.91
N TYR A 335 13.60 13.65 12.54
CA TYR A 335 13.63 13.24 11.14
C TYR A 335 13.15 11.79 10.94
N TYR A 336 12.53 11.55 9.81
CA TYR A 336 12.25 10.24 9.25
C TYR A 336 12.73 10.20 7.80
N ILE A 337 13.50 9.17 7.45
CA ILE A 337 14.00 8.95 6.10
C ILE A 337 13.71 7.49 5.74
N SER A 338 13.18 7.24 4.55
CA SER A 338 12.98 5.88 4.05
C SER A 338 13.34 5.76 2.57
N ALA A 339 13.79 4.56 2.20
CA ALA A 339 13.95 4.13 0.82
C ALA A 339 13.29 2.76 0.65
N ASN A 340 12.50 2.61 -0.41
CA ASN A 340 11.80 1.36 -0.73
C ASN A 340 12.07 0.95 -2.17
N ASN A 341 12.37 -0.33 -2.38
CA ASN A 341 12.40 -0.95 -3.70
C ASN A 341 11.43 -2.13 -3.72
N TYR A 342 10.42 -2.06 -4.59
CA TYR A 342 9.46 -3.13 -4.86
C TYR A 342 9.59 -3.60 -6.30
N LYS A 343 9.78 -4.92 -6.48
CA LYS A 343 9.81 -5.58 -7.79
C LYS A 343 8.80 -6.71 -7.81
N ALA A 344 8.07 -6.86 -8.90
CA ALA A 344 7.13 -7.95 -9.07
C ALA A 344 7.00 -8.35 -10.53
N GLN A 345 6.87 -9.65 -10.77
CA GLN A 345 6.44 -10.21 -12.05
C GLN A 345 4.94 -10.47 -12.03
N ALA A 346 4.28 -10.45 -13.19
CA ALA A 346 2.89 -10.88 -13.29
C ALA A 346 2.78 -12.41 -13.40
N THR A 347 1.69 -12.95 -12.87
CA THR A 347 1.31 -14.36 -13.10
C THR A 347 0.96 -14.65 -14.55
N VAL A 348 0.59 -13.62 -15.31
CA VAL A 348 0.50 -13.66 -16.78
C VAL A 348 1.82 -13.19 -17.35
N ILE A 349 2.41 -13.96 -18.28
CA ILE A 349 3.72 -13.64 -18.87
C ILE A 349 3.79 -12.23 -19.47
N ASN A 350 5.01 -11.74 -19.68
CA ASN A 350 5.35 -10.49 -20.36
C ASN A 350 4.92 -9.21 -19.60
N GLN A 351 4.79 -9.26 -18.28
CA GLN A 351 4.61 -8.05 -17.50
C GLN A 351 5.50 -8.08 -16.26
N ASP A 352 6.25 -7.00 -16.08
CA ASP A 352 7.11 -6.76 -14.92
C ASP A 352 6.82 -5.36 -14.36
N PHE A 353 6.94 -5.22 -13.06
CA PHE A 353 6.75 -3.95 -12.35
C PHE A 353 7.91 -3.70 -11.40
N ASN A 354 8.43 -2.48 -11.45
CA ASN A 354 9.43 -1.99 -10.51
C ASN A 354 9.00 -0.63 -9.96
N ARG A 355 9.20 -0.42 -8.65
CA ARG A 355 8.96 0.87 -8.01
C ARG A 355 10.05 1.18 -7.01
N LEU A 356 10.66 2.35 -7.15
CA LEU A 356 11.64 2.92 -6.23
C LEU A 356 11.03 4.17 -5.58
N ASN A 357 10.98 4.20 -4.26
CA ASN A 357 10.50 5.32 -3.47
C ASN A 357 11.60 5.84 -2.56
N PHE A 358 11.62 7.14 -2.36
CA PHE A 358 12.42 7.82 -1.36
C PHE A 358 11.56 8.85 -0.62
N ARG A 359 11.66 8.86 0.70
CA ARG A 359 10.91 9.78 1.55
C ARG A 359 11.79 10.42 2.60
N THR A 360 11.54 11.71 2.87
CA THR A 360 12.16 12.44 3.99
C THR A 360 11.13 13.33 4.66
N ASN A 361 11.03 13.24 5.98
CA ASN A 361 10.29 14.17 6.82
C ASN A 361 11.28 14.75 7.81
N LEU A 362 11.33 16.06 7.91
CA LEU A 362 12.18 16.79 8.84
C LEU A 362 11.32 17.84 9.54
N ASN A 363 11.37 17.87 10.86
CA ASN A 363 10.71 18.88 11.68
C ASN A 363 11.74 19.57 12.56
N ALA A 364 11.60 20.87 12.74
CA ALA A 364 12.46 21.66 13.61
C ALA A 364 11.64 22.63 14.48
N GLN A 365 11.86 22.59 15.79
CA GLN A 365 11.40 23.59 16.74
C GLN A 365 12.43 24.71 16.81
N LEU A 366 12.17 25.83 16.14
CA LEU A 366 13.14 26.94 16.07
C LEU A 366 13.20 27.76 17.36
N ASN A 367 12.08 27.84 18.05
CA ASN A 367 11.94 28.40 19.39
C ASN A 367 10.60 27.94 19.98
N ASP A 368 10.28 28.32 21.22
CA ASP A 368 9.06 27.91 21.94
C ASP A 368 7.75 28.17 21.17
N LYS A 369 7.76 29.08 20.20
CA LYS A 369 6.57 29.49 19.44
C LYS A 369 6.54 29.04 18.00
N LEU A 370 7.69 28.68 17.41
CA LEU A 370 7.78 28.42 15.97
C LEU A 370 8.32 27.02 15.69
N LYS A 371 7.45 26.18 15.12
CA LYS A 371 7.80 24.88 14.55
C LYS A 371 7.71 24.95 13.02
N VAL A 372 8.72 24.43 12.31
CA VAL A 372 8.74 24.30 10.86
C VAL A 372 8.96 22.86 10.45
N GLY A 373 8.55 22.49 9.26
CA GLY A 373 8.81 21.16 8.74
C GLY A 373 8.78 21.11 7.23
N ILE A 374 9.42 20.05 6.70
CA ILE A 374 9.42 19.71 5.29
C ILE A 374 9.16 18.23 5.12
N ASN A 375 8.26 17.90 4.20
CA ASN A 375 7.96 16.53 3.81
C ASN A 375 8.24 16.39 2.32
N ASN A 376 9.06 15.41 1.94
CA ASN A 376 9.35 15.10 0.55
C ASN A 376 9.09 13.63 0.28
N PHE A 377 8.52 13.35 -0.88
CA PHE A 377 8.32 12.01 -1.41
C PHE A 377 8.67 12.02 -2.89
N ILE A 378 9.54 11.11 -3.30
CA ILE A 378 9.94 10.89 -4.68
C ILE A 378 9.68 9.44 -5.01
N SER A 379 9.07 9.19 -6.16
CA SER A 379 8.79 7.84 -6.65
C SER A 379 9.07 7.76 -8.13
N ARG A 380 9.67 6.64 -8.55
CA ARG A 380 9.70 6.18 -9.93
C ARG A 380 9.09 4.80 -9.99
N SER A 381 8.09 4.61 -10.83
CA SER A 381 7.52 3.30 -11.14
C SER A 381 7.59 3.01 -12.63
N GLU A 382 7.92 1.77 -12.95
CA GLU A 382 8.05 1.25 -14.31
C GLU A 382 7.20 -0.01 -14.44
N ASN A 383 6.34 -0.04 -15.45
CA ASN A 383 5.58 -1.22 -15.84
C ASN A 383 5.94 -1.54 -17.28
N THR A 384 6.58 -2.67 -17.49
CA THR A 384 7.10 -3.09 -18.79
C THR A 384 6.42 -4.37 -19.27
N GLY A 385 6.35 -4.50 -20.60
CA GLY A 385 5.82 -5.69 -21.25
C GLY A 385 4.32 -5.66 -21.50
N ALA A 386 3.90 -6.10 -22.66
CA ALA A 386 2.51 -6.19 -23.07
C ALA A 386 1.81 -7.37 -22.40
N ARG A 387 0.66 -7.13 -21.83
CA ARG A 387 -0.19 -8.19 -21.30
C ARG A 387 -0.66 -9.10 -22.44
N ALA A 388 -0.42 -10.40 -22.33
CA ALA A 388 -1.03 -11.37 -23.23
C ALA A 388 -2.56 -11.32 -23.15
N ASN A 389 -3.24 -11.43 -24.29
CA ASN A 389 -4.70 -11.46 -24.34
C ASN A 389 -5.21 -12.85 -23.96
N LEU A 390 -5.56 -13.02 -22.69
CA LEU A 390 -6.05 -14.30 -22.16
C LEU A 390 -7.33 -14.77 -22.84
N ALA A 391 -8.26 -13.86 -23.16
CA ALA A 391 -9.52 -14.23 -23.79
C ALA A 391 -9.27 -14.82 -25.20
N THR A 392 -8.42 -14.16 -25.99
CA THR A 392 -7.98 -14.69 -27.28
C THR A 392 -7.22 -15.99 -27.12
N GLY A 393 -6.31 -16.08 -26.13
CA GLY A 393 -5.50 -17.29 -25.90
C GLY A 393 -6.34 -18.49 -25.50
N ILE A 394 -7.29 -18.34 -24.59
CA ILE A 394 -8.18 -19.43 -24.16
C ILE A 394 -9.11 -19.89 -25.29
N ALA A 395 -9.51 -18.99 -26.18
CA ALA A 395 -10.36 -19.29 -27.34
C ALA A 395 -9.57 -19.70 -28.60
N TRP A 396 -8.23 -19.77 -28.51
CA TRP A 396 -7.41 -20.11 -29.66
C TRP A 396 -7.39 -21.61 -29.94
N ASP A 397 -6.96 -22.00 -31.15
CA ASP A 397 -6.95 -23.40 -31.60
C ASP A 397 -6.05 -24.29 -30.73
N MET A 398 -6.65 -25.18 -29.96
CA MET A 398 -5.93 -26.15 -29.12
C MET A 398 -5.23 -27.24 -29.89
N ASN A 399 -5.55 -27.40 -31.17
CA ASN A 399 -4.90 -28.35 -32.06
C ASN A 399 -3.53 -27.86 -32.59
N THR A 400 -3.31 -26.53 -32.50
CA THR A 400 -2.08 -25.90 -32.94
C THR A 400 -1.08 -25.79 -31.81
N PRO A 401 0.12 -26.40 -31.88
CA PRO A 401 1.15 -26.19 -30.87
C PRO A 401 1.67 -24.75 -30.92
N PRO A 402 2.19 -24.20 -29.83
CA PRO A 402 2.71 -22.83 -29.79
C PRO A 402 3.87 -22.57 -30.74
N ARG A 403 4.69 -23.58 -30.99
CA ARG A 403 5.84 -23.48 -31.88
C ARG A 403 5.85 -24.61 -32.93
N ASP A 404 6.39 -24.30 -34.10
CA ASP A 404 6.66 -25.26 -35.15
C ASP A 404 7.90 -26.12 -34.82
N SER A 405 8.22 -27.07 -35.70
CA SER A 405 9.40 -27.93 -35.55
C SER A 405 10.74 -27.19 -35.60
N ASN A 406 10.77 -25.95 -36.08
CA ASN A 406 11.95 -25.10 -36.16
C ASN A 406 12.06 -24.17 -34.94
N GLY A 407 11.09 -24.22 -34.01
CA GLY A 407 11.03 -23.38 -32.82
C GLY A 407 10.41 -22.01 -33.02
N ASN A 408 9.92 -21.67 -34.22
CA ASN A 408 9.21 -20.44 -34.50
C ASN A 408 7.78 -20.51 -33.96
N TYR A 409 7.23 -19.36 -33.59
CA TYR A 409 5.82 -19.28 -33.20
C TYR A 409 4.91 -19.58 -34.41
N ASN A 410 3.90 -20.43 -34.18
CA ASN A 410 2.84 -20.62 -35.16
C ASN A 410 1.97 -19.36 -35.22
N SER A 411 2.04 -18.60 -36.29
CA SER A 411 1.32 -17.34 -36.47
C SER A 411 -0.15 -17.51 -36.81
N ALA A 412 -0.59 -18.70 -37.19
CA ALA A 412 -1.97 -19.01 -37.57
C ALA A 412 -2.40 -20.41 -37.08
N PRO A 413 -3.72 -20.64 -36.89
CA PRO A 413 -4.25 -21.97 -36.61
C PRO A 413 -3.89 -22.97 -37.72
N LEU A 414 -3.56 -24.21 -37.35
CA LEU A 414 -3.29 -25.28 -38.30
C LEU A 414 -4.52 -25.63 -39.14
N VAL A 415 -5.73 -25.41 -38.59
CA VAL A 415 -6.99 -25.68 -39.28
C VAL A 415 -7.66 -24.36 -39.64
N SER A 416 -7.87 -24.12 -40.92
CA SER A 416 -8.54 -22.93 -41.43
C SER A 416 -9.98 -22.82 -40.88
N GLY A 417 -10.38 -21.65 -40.46
CA GLY A 417 -11.72 -21.41 -39.90
C GLY A 417 -11.92 -21.86 -38.44
N VAL A 418 -10.89 -22.38 -37.81
CA VAL A 418 -10.87 -22.73 -36.39
C VAL A 418 -10.14 -21.63 -35.61
N GLY A 419 -10.71 -21.22 -34.51
CA GLY A 419 -10.27 -20.03 -33.76
C GLY A 419 -10.82 -18.72 -34.33
N ASN A 420 -10.56 -17.60 -33.66
CA ASN A 420 -11.13 -16.30 -34.02
C ASN A 420 -10.29 -15.48 -35.02
N GLY A 421 -9.39 -16.13 -35.79
CA GLY A 421 -8.59 -15.47 -36.83
C GLY A 421 -7.55 -14.45 -36.32
N SER A 422 -7.44 -14.30 -35.02
CA SER A 422 -6.44 -13.43 -34.41
C SER A 422 -5.05 -14.05 -34.47
N PRO A 423 -3.98 -13.24 -34.61
CA PRO A 423 -2.62 -13.72 -34.51
C PRO A 423 -2.36 -14.36 -33.15
N MET A 424 -1.34 -15.21 -33.10
CA MET A 424 -0.97 -15.95 -31.92
C MET A 424 -0.81 -15.07 -30.68
N PRO A 425 -1.51 -15.40 -29.58
CA PRO A 425 -1.50 -14.54 -28.40
C PRO A 425 -0.16 -14.52 -27.63
N LEU A 426 0.79 -15.39 -28.00
CA LEU A 426 2.12 -15.49 -27.38
C LEU A 426 3.23 -14.82 -28.20
N LEU A 427 2.88 -14.04 -29.23
CA LEU A 427 3.89 -13.27 -29.95
C LEU A 427 4.70 -12.45 -28.94
N GLY A 428 6.03 -12.62 -29.01
CA GLY A 428 6.97 -12.17 -27.98
C GLY A 428 6.98 -10.66 -27.74
N PRO A 429 7.72 -10.20 -26.72
CA PRO A 429 7.81 -8.77 -26.36
C PRO A 429 8.34 -7.89 -27.50
N GLU A 430 9.11 -8.45 -28.42
CA GLU A 430 9.59 -7.78 -29.65
C GLU A 430 8.45 -7.37 -30.57
N ASN A 431 7.34 -8.11 -30.55
CA ASN A 431 6.18 -7.89 -31.41
C ASN A 431 5.09 -7.04 -30.75
N ASN A 432 5.09 -6.97 -29.43
CA ASN A 432 4.14 -6.15 -28.67
C ASN A 432 4.82 -5.63 -27.39
N ARG A 433 5.32 -4.43 -27.45
CA ARG A 433 6.09 -3.81 -26.37
C ARG A 433 5.31 -2.67 -25.73
N VAL A 434 5.21 -2.70 -24.41
CA VAL A 434 4.63 -1.63 -23.61
C VAL A 434 5.62 -1.23 -22.54
N GLU A 435 5.79 0.07 -22.35
CA GLU A 435 6.62 0.66 -21.30
C GLU A 435 5.88 1.88 -20.73
N ASN A 436 5.46 1.79 -19.46
CA ASN A 436 4.82 2.88 -18.75
C ASN A 436 5.70 3.29 -17.58
N ILE A 437 6.14 4.53 -17.60
CA ILE A 437 6.97 5.14 -16.55
C ILE A 437 6.14 6.21 -15.86
N SER A 438 6.19 6.24 -14.55
CA SER A 438 5.59 7.30 -13.74
C SER A 438 6.61 7.81 -12.73
N ASP A 439 7.02 9.06 -12.90
CA ASP A 439 7.84 9.81 -11.93
C ASP A 439 6.92 10.76 -11.16
N GLN A 440 6.99 10.71 -9.82
CA GLN A 440 6.17 11.55 -8.95
C GLN A 440 7.05 12.20 -7.87
N LEU A 441 6.89 13.50 -7.73
CA LEU A 441 7.43 14.30 -6.62
C LEU A 441 6.27 14.92 -5.85
N ILE A 442 6.23 14.70 -4.54
CA ILE A 442 5.37 15.42 -3.61
C ILE A 442 6.28 16.10 -2.61
N SER A 443 6.20 17.41 -2.51
CA SER A 443 7.00 18.19 -1.55
C SER A 443 6.11 19.21 -0.87
N SER A 444 6.18 19.29 0.46
CA SER A 444 5.47 20.29 1.24
C SER A 444 6.34 20.87 2.33
N VAL A 445 6.11 22.13 2.64
CA VAL A 445 6.70 22.84 3.76
C VAL A 445 5.60 23.42 4.61
N TYR A 446 5.82 23.49 5.91
CA TYR A 446 4.87 24.12 6.82
C TYR A 446 5.58 24.90 7.94
N ALA A 447 4.87 25.87 8.48
CA ALA A 447 5.26 26.62 9.65
C ALA A 447 4.05 26.75 10.60
N ASN A 448 4.22 26.37 11.86
CA ASN A 448 3.26 26.55 12.93
C ASN A 448 3.79 27.61 13.88
N TYR A 449 3.09 28.72 14.01
CA TYR A 449 3.48 29.82 14.86
C TYR A 449 2.42 30.07 15.94
N ASN A 450 2.78 29.83 17.20
CA ASN A 450 1.95 30.12 18.37
C ASN A 450 2.05 31.63 18.67
N ILE A 451 1.07 32.40 18.20
CA ILE A 451 1.00 33.85 18.45
C ILE A 451 0.82 34.08 19.94
N THR A 452 -0.14 33.34 20.53
CA THR A 452 -0.38 33.24 21.98
C THR A 452 -0.63 31.76 22.32
N ASP A 453 -0.85 31.44 23.61
CA ASP A 453 -1.17 30.07 24.03
C ASP A 453 -2.50 29.57 23.41
N ASN A 454 -3.40 30.47 23.05
CA ASN A 454 -4.70 30.14 22.46
C ASN A 454 -4.80 30.38 20.95
N ILE A 455 -3.84 31.09 20.34
CA ILE A 455 -3.90 31.47 18.92
C ILE A 455 -2.68 30.89 18.18
N THR A 456 -2.95 30.03 17.21
CA THR A 456 -1.92 29.44 16.35
C THR A 456 -2.17 29.80 14.89
N LEU A 457 -1.13 30.26 14.19
CA LEU A 457 -1.10 30.42 12.74
C LEU A 457 -0.33 29.25 12.12
N ASN A 458 -1.00 28.49 11.25
CA ASN A 458 -0.39 27.46 10.43
C ASN A 458 -0.34 27.94 8.97
N ILE A 459 0.84 27.92 8.37
CA ILE A 459 1.08 28.22 6.95
C ILE A 459 1.67 26.96 6.32
N SER A 460 1.07 26.48 5.24
CA SER A 460 1.63 25.37 4.47
C SER A 460 1.58 25.64 2.98
N ALA A 461 2.60 25.16 2.29
CA ALA A 461 2.67 25.20 0.84
C ALA A 461 3.23 23.87 0.34
N GLY A 462 2.72 23.39 -0.79
CA GLY A 462 3.19 22.14 -1.36
C GLY A 462 3.00 22.06 -2.86
N VAL A 463 3.76 21.16 -3.45
CA VAL A 463 3.74 20.85 -4.88
C VAL A 463 3.66 19.35 -5.07
N GLU A 464 2.79 18.92 -5.98
CA GLU A 464 2.82 17.58 -6.60
C GLU A 464 3.22 17.77 -8.07
N LYS A 465 4.29 17.11 -8.50
CA LYS A 465 4.65 16.99 -9.90
C LYS A 465 4.58 15.51 -10.29
N ILE A 466 3.91 15.22 -11.39
CA ILE A 466 3.82 13.90 -11.97
C ILE A 466 4.17 13.95 -13.45
N ASP A 467 5.13 13.13 -13.87
CA ASP A 467 5.52 12.91 -15.25
C ASP A 467 5.17 11.46 -15.61
N LEU A 468 4.34 11.26 -16.63
CA LEU A 468 3.89 9.97 -17.12
C LEU A 468 4.34 9.80 -18.56
N THR A 469 5.11 8.76 -18.85
CA THR A 469 5.46 8.34 -20.20
C THR A 469 4.82 6.99 -20.47
N ASN A 470 3.93 6.92 -21.46
CA ASN A 470 3.28 5.71 -21.90
C ASN A 470 3.71 5.43 -23.33
N SER A 471 4.46 4.34 -23.53
CA SER A 471 4.98 3.91 -24.82
C SER A 471 4.42 2.55 -25.18
N ARG A 472 3.92 2.41 -26.41
CA ARG A 472 3.42 1.15 -26.96
C ARG A 472 3.94 0.96 -28.37
N TYR A 473 4.32 -0.26 -28.67
CA TYR A 473 4.64 -0.71 -30.03
C TYR A 473 3.91 -2.02 -30.30
N THR A 474 3.32 -2.13 -31.48
CA THR A 474 2.67 -3.34 -31.95
C THR A 474 3.17 -3.65 -33.37
N SER A 475 3.69 -4.87 -33.59
CA SER A 475 4.18 -5.28 -34.91
C SER A 475 3.04 -5.61 -35.85
N SER A 476 3.35 -5.67 -37.15
CA SER A 476 2.40 -6.11 -38.18
C SER A 476 1.94 -7.56 -38.01
N GLU A 477 2.73 -8.39 -37.35
CA GLU A 477 2.37 -9.77 -37.02
C GLU A 477 1.18 -9.85 -36.03
N VAL A 478 1.05 -8.83 -35.19
CA VAL A 478 -0.04 -8.76 -34.21
C VAL A 478 -1.28 -8.06 -34.76
N ASN A 479 -1.12 -6.98 -35.53
CA ASN A 479 -2.22 -6.10 -35.92
C ASN A 479 -2.28 -5.80 -37.43
N GLY A 480 -1.54 -6.53 -38.25
CA GLY A 480 -1.48 -6.33 -39.72
C GLY A 480 -0.69 -5.09 -40.15
N VAL A 481 -0.53 -4.10 -39.27
CA VAL A 481 0.26 -2.87 -39.51
C VAL A 481 1.11 -2.60 -38.28
N THR A 482 2.37 -2.21 -38.50
CA THR A 482 3.23 -1.76 -37.41
C THR A 482 2.73 -0.42 -36.87
N GLU A 483 2.56 -0.32 -35.56
CA GLU A 483 2.13 0.93 -34.89
C GLU A 483 2.99 1.18 -33.64
N ALA A 484 3.38 2.42 -33.44
CA ALA A 484 3.99 2.91 -32.20
C ALA A 484 3.26 4.16 -31.71
N VAL A 485 3.03 4.22 -30.40
CA VAL A 485 2.47 5.39 -29.72
C VAL A 485 3.37 5.74 -28.55
N VAL A 486 3.77 7.01 -28.46
CA VAL A 486 4.45 7.57 -27.29
C VAL A 486 3.62 8.75 -26.80
N ARG A 487 3.19 8.68 -25.55
CA ARG A 487 2.44 9.75 -24.90
C ARG A 487 3.12 10.19 -23.62
N ASP A 488 3.53 11.44 -23.59
CA ASP A 488 4.06 12.11 -22.41
C ASP A 488 3.01 13.03 -21.80
N GLN A 489 2.83 12.91 -20.49
CA GLN A 489 1.92 13.76 -19.72
C GLN A 489 2.68 14.33 -18.53
N GLN A 490 2.58 15.64 -18.34
CA GLN A 490 3.17 16.35 -17.20
C GLN A 490 2.07 17.07 -16.43
N GLY A 491 1.92 16.73 -15.17
CA GLY A 491 0.99 17.38 -14.24
C GLY A 491 1.74 18.11 -13.13
N VAL A 492 1.36 19.34 -12.85
CA VAL A 492 1.87 20.11 -11.72
C VAL A 492 0.70 20.67 -10.93
N ARG A 493 0.64 20.32 -9.66
CA ARG A 493 -0.30 20.85 -8.68
C ARG A 493 0.45 21.66 -7.64
N PHE A 494 0.02 22.88 -7.42
CA PHE A 494 0.48 23.71 -6.31
C PHE A 494 -0.66 23.98 -5.34
N GLN A 495 -0.38 23.95 -4.05
CA GLN A 495 -1.33 24.31 -3.00
C GLN A 495 -0.66 25.18 -1.95
N ASN A 496 -1.35 26.23 -1.51
CA ASN A 496 -1.03 27.01 -0.32
C ASN A 496 -2.24 27.03 0.60
N THR A 497 -2.02 26.78 1.88
CA THR A 497 -3.07 26.80 2.90
C THR A 497 -2.59 27.59 4.11
N ASN A 498 -3.38 28.57 4.50
CA ASN A 498 -3.14 29.41 5.67
C ASN A 498 -4.31 29.22 6.65
N ARG A 499 -4.03 28.78 7.87
CA ARG A 499 -5.03 28.55 8.90
C ARG A 499 -4.71 29.32 10.17
N LEU A 500 -5.67 30.10 10.63
CA LEU A 500 -5.64 30.73 11.94
C LEU A 500 -6.61 29.98 12.85
N THR A 501 -6.11 29.45 13.95
CA THR A 501 -6.88 28.70 14.94
C THR A 501 -6.90 29.47 16.26
N TYR A 502 -8.07 29.69 16.81
CA TYR A 502 -8.26 30.04 18.21
C TYR A 502 -8.77 28.81 18.97
N LYS A 503 -8.15 28.47 20.09
CA LYS A 503 -8.53 27.33 20.93
C LYS A 503 -8.59 27.73 22.40
N ASN A 504 -9.66 27.30 23.07
CA ASN A 504 -9.83 27.39 24.52
C ASN A 504 -10.26 26.02 25.05
N ASP A 505 -9.44 25.40 25.88
CA ASP A 505 -9.62 24.05 26.42
C ASP A 505 -10.27 24.09 27.85
N ASN A 506 -11.15 25.05 28.13
CA ASN A 506 -11.90 25.07 29.38
C ASN A 506 -12.79 23.81 29.46
N PRO A 507 -12.71 22.99 30.53
CA PRO A 507 -13.48 21.74 30.66
C PRO A 507 -14.99 21.91 30.50
N ASP A 508 -15.55 23.05 30.99
CA ASP A 508 -16.98 23.32 30.92
C ASP A 508 -17.40 23.87 29.55
N HIS A 509 -16.51 24.58 28.86
CA HIS A 509 -16.78 25.33 27.63
C HIS A 509 -15.56 25.27 26.70
N ALA A 510 -15.24 24.10 26.14
CA ALA A 510 -14.16 24.00 25.17
C ALA A 510 -14.61 24.58 23.80
N PHE A 511 -13.79 25.40 23.21
CA PHE A 511 -14.11 26.11 21.97
C PHE A 511 -12.91 26.16 21.05
N GLN A 512 -13.12 25.76 19.80
CA GLN A 512 -12.12 25.94 18.74
C GLN A 512 -12.76 26.62 17.52
N ALA A 513 -12.13 27.69 17.05
CA ALA A 513 -12.50 28.37 15.81
C ALA A 513 -11.33 28.37 14.82
N ASP A 514 -11.60 27.96 13.59
CA ASP A 514 -10.64 27.95 12.51
C ASP A 514 -11.10 28.90 11.38
N ILE A 515 -10.18 29.72 10.88
CA ILE A 515 -10.33 30.43 9.62
C ILE A 515 -9.24 29.93 8.69
N VAL A 516 -9.64 29.44 7.51
CA VAL A 516 -8.71 28.84 6.54
C VAL A 516 -8.86 29.54 5.21
N HIS A 517 -7.73 29.95 4.63
CA HIS A 517 -7.61 30.38 3.24
C HIS A 517 -6.80 29.35 2.49
N GLU A 518 -7.31 28.88 1.36
CA GLU A 518 -6.67 27.88 0.50
C GLU A 518 -6.63 28.39 -0.93
N GLN A 519 -5.44 28.29 -1.56
CA GLN A 519 -5.24 28.46 -2.98
C GLN A 519 -4.67 27.17 -3.57
N GLN A 520 -5.18 26.74 -4.72
CA GLN A 520 -4.69 25.60 -5.46
C GLN A 520 -4.68 25.91 -6.96
N SER A 521 -3.63 25.46 -7.65
CA SER A 521 -3.60 25.39 -9.12
C SER A 521 -3.20 24.00 -9.56
N PHE A 522 -3.76 23.54 -10.66
CA PHE A 522 -3.38 22.30 -11.32
C PHE A 522 -3.25 22.56 -12.81
N GLU A 523 -2.13 22.18 -13.38
CA GLU A 523 -1.86 22.23 -14.81
C GLU A 523 -1.47 20.85 -15.29
N MET A 524 -2.09 20.38 -16.39
CA MET A 524 -1.77 19.13 -17.04
C MET A 524 -1.52 19.39 -18.52
N ASN A 525 -0.33 19.03 -18.98
CA ASN A 525 0.05 19.07 -20.39
C ASN A 525 0.23 17.65 -20.91
N PHE A 526 -0.19 17.37 -22.13
CA PHE A 526 0.16 16.11 -22.78
C PHE A 526 0.67 16.35 -24.21
N ARG A 527 1.53 15.44 -24.66
CA ARG A 527 1.99 15.30 -26.03
C ARG A 527 1.92 13.84 -26.42
N GLU A 528 1.41 13.57 -27.59
CA GLU A 528 1.30 12.22 -28.13
C GLU A 528 1.87 12.19 -29.54
N ALA A 529 2.71 11.20 -29.83
CA ALA A 529 3.20 10.89 -31.16
C ALA A 529 2.77 9.48 -31.52
N THR A 530 2.07 9.35 -32.63
CA THR A 530 1.67 8.07 -33.22
C THR A 530 2.41 7.87 -34.52
N ALA A 531 3.02 6.70 -34.72
CA ALA A 531 3.79 6.37 -35.92
C ALA A 531 3.37 4.98 -36.42
N SER A 532 3.26 4.81 -37.74
CA SER A 532 2.88 3.52 -38.34
C SER A 532 3.63 3.26 -39.64
N SER A 533 3.55 2.01 -40.12
CA SER A 533 4.23 1.55 -41.36
C SER A 533 5.76 1.64 -41.22
N PHE A 534 6.30 1.03 -40.18
CA PHE A 534 7.76 0.88 -40.02
C PHE A 534 8.31 -0.18 -41.00
N PHE A 535 9.51 0.06 -41.53
CA PHE A 535 10.22 -0.90 -42.38
C PHE A 535 10.77 -2.09 -41.60
N SER A 536 10.97 -1.95 -40.28
CA SER A 536 11.53 -2.98 -39.40
C SER A 536 10.94 -2.93 -38.02
N ASN A 537 10.76 -4.08 -37.38
CA ASN A 537 10.31 -4.19 -35.98
C ASN A 537 11.40 -3.84 -34.95
N SER A 538 12.68 -3.66 -35.40
CA SER A 538 13.82 -3.52 -34.49
C SER A 538 13.88 -2.20 -33.72
N THR A 539 13.35 -1.11 -34.30
CA THR A 539 13.41 0.23 -33.71
C THR A 539 12.29 0.53 -32.72
N ASN A 540 11.14 -0.09 -32.92
CA ASN A 540 9.91 0.06 -32.13
C ASN A 540 9.55 1.56 -31.85
N PHE A 541 9.10 1.90 -30.63
CA PHE A 541 8.75 3.29 -30.25
C PHE A 541 9.96 4.18 -29.92
N LYS A 542 11.19 3.68 -30.03
CA LYS A 542 12.40 4.49 -29.72
C LYS A 542 12.82 5.41 -30.86
N GLU A 543 12.41 5.11 -32.09
CA GLU A 543 12.77 5.89 -33.28
C GLU A 543 11.56 6.03 -34.20
N LEU A 544 10.66 6.95 -33.86
CA LEU A 544 9.41 7.16 -34.60
C LEU A 544 9.63 7.78 -35.99
N SER A 545 10.76 8.45 -36.20
CA SER A 545 11.12 9.09 -37.48
C SER A 545 11.28 8.08 -38.63
N LEU A 546 11.50 6.80 -38.33
CA LEU A 546 11.63 5.73 -39.32
C LEU A 546 10.29 5.17 -39.81
N ALA A 547 9.16 5.67 -39.30
CA ALA A 547 7.83 5.27 -39.75
C ALA A 547 7.41 6.03 -41.01
N GLY A 548 6.67 5.34 -41.88
CA GLY A 548 6.13 5.95 -43.09
C GLY A 548 5.02 6.97 -42.84
N ILE A 549 4.28 6.83 -41.73
CA ILE A 549 3.23 7.75 -41.30
C ILE A 549 3.48 8.17 -39.88
N GLN A 550 3.41 9.48 -39.63
CA GLN A 550 3.62 10.07 -38.31
C GLN A 550 2.54 11.13 -38.05
N ASN A 551 1.94 11.09 -36.86
CA ASN A 551 0.96 12.04 -36.38
C ASN A 551 1.34 12.50 -34.97
N THR A 552 1.00 13.76 -34.66
CA THR A 552 1.21 14.32 -33.32
C THR A 552 -0.06 14.97 -32.81
N ASP A 553 -0.30 14.87 -31.51
CA ASP A 553 -1.38 15.53 -30.79
C ASP A 553 -0.85 16.15 -29.49
N SER A 554 -1.49 17.20 -29.01
CA SER A 554 -1.13 17.83 -27.75
C SER A 554 -2.32 18.59 -27.15
N GLY A 555 -2.31 18.73 -25.85
CA GLY A 555 -3.33 19.50 -25.15
C GLY A 555 -2.85 19.98 -23.79
N ASN A 556 -3.58 20.94 -23.27
CA ASN A 556 -3.37 21.55 -21.96
C ASN A 556 -4.70 21.62 -21.21
N SER A 557 -4.66 21.43 -19.92
CA SER A 557 -5.79 21.61 -19.01
C SER A 557 -5.30 22.35 -17.77
N ASN A 558 -6.00 23.41 -17.39
CA ASN A 558 -5.70 24.22 -16.21
C ASN A 558 -6.92 24.27 -15.29
N GLU A 559 -6.70 24.19 -14.01
CA GLU A 559 -7.69 24.38 -12.95
C GLU A 559 -7.09 25.29 -11.88
N LYS A 560 -7.82 26.31 -11.45
CA LYS A 560 -7.46 27.14 -10.31
C LYS A 560 -8.60 27.13 -9.31
N LEU A 561 -8.26 27.15 -8.05
CA LEU A 561 -9.21 27.14 -6.95
C LEU A 561 -8.72 28.08 -5.86
N GLU A 562 -9.64 28.91 -5.38
CA GLU A 562 -9.45 29.70 -4.16
C GLU A 562 -10.66 29.53 -3.25
N SER A 563 -10.42 29.40 -1.95
CA SER A 563 -11.49 29.22 -1.00
C SER A 563 -11.17 29.79 0.38
N PHE A 564 -12.24 30.18 1.07
CA PHE A 564 -12.25 30.61 2.47
C PHE A 564 -13.19 29.70 3.24
N LEU A 565 -12.72 29.19 4.37
CA LEU A 565 -13.49 28.36 5.30
C LEU A 565 -13.47 29.00 6.68
N ALA A 566 -14.63 29.07 7.33
CA ALA A 566 -14.73 29.30 8.77
C ALA A 566 -15.38 28.06 9.40
N ARG A 567 -14.83 27.59 10.53
CA ARG A 567 -15.33 26.46 11.28
C ARG A 567 -15.31 26.75 12.77
N ILE A 568 -16.31 26.28 13.47
CA ILE A 568 -16.42 26.37 14.92
C ILE A 568 -16.74 24.97 15.43
N ASN A 569 -15.97 24.52 16.43
CA ASN A 569 -16.26 23.34 17.24
C ASN A 569 -16.48 23.85 18.69
N TYR A 570 -17.55 23.44 19.31
CA TYR A 570 -17.88 23.80 20.67
C TYR A 570 -18.29 22.55 21.45
N SER A 571 -17.67 22.33 22.60
CA SER A 571 -18.02 21.29 23.57
C SER A 571 -18.51 21.92 24.85
N LEU A 572 -19.69 21.55 25.29
CA LEU A 572 -20.30 21.97 26.54
C LEU A 572 -20.30 20.80 27.51
N TYR A 573 -19.56 20.92 28.62
CA TYR A 573 -19.40 19.92 29.68
C TYR A 573 -18.92 18.56 29.17
N ASP A 574 -18.10 18.53 28.12
CA ASP A 574 -17.68 17.29 27.41
C ASP A 574 -18.84 16.34 27.01
N LYS A 575 -20.06 16.87 27.00
CA LYS A 575 -21.29 16.12 26.76
C LYS A 575 -22.04 16.53 25.51
N TYR A 576 -22.09 17.82 25.22
CA TYR A 576 -22.81 18.36 24.07
C TYR A 576 -21.84 18.96 23.08
N LEU A 577 -21.73 18.32 21.90
CA LEU A 577 -20.77 18.67 20.87
C LEU A 577 -21.49 19.35 19.71
N PHE A 578 -21.02 20.53 19.31
CA PHE A 578 -21.56 21.29 18.18
C PHE A 578 -20.45 21.62 17.20
N THR A 579 -20.68 21.34 15.91
CA THR A 579 -19.79 21.74 14.83
C THR A 579 -20.59 22.53 13.80
N ALA A 580 -20.09 23.71 13.44
CA ALA A 580 -20.63 24.49 12.34
C ALA A 580 -19.50 24.91 11.40
N SER A 581 -19.75 24.90 10.10
CA SER A 581 -18.77 25.35 9.11
C SER A 581 -19.44 26.03 7.93
N VAL A 582 -18.77 27.03 7.37
CA VAL A 582 -19.16 27.70 6.13
C VAL A 582 -17.94 27.80 5.22
N ARG A 583 -18.12 27.48 3.94
CA ARG A 583 -17.05 27.59 2.94
C ARG A 583 -17.54 28.38 1.73
N ALA A 584 -16.76 29.37 1.33
CA ALA A 584 -16.89 30.05 0.04
C ALA A 584 -15.77 29.57 -0.89
N LYS A 585 -16.10 29.26 -2.14
CA LYS A 585 -15.16 28.71 -3.11
C LYS A 585 -15.38 29.34 -4.48
N GLY A 586 -14.29 29.78 -5.12
CA GLY A 586 -14.21 30.14 -6.54
C GLY A 586 -13.30 29.13 -7.27
N SER A 587 -13.67 28.77 -8.51
CA SER A 587 -12.83 27.96 -9.39
C SER A 587 -12.96 28.41 -10.82
N SER A 588 -11.88 28.33 -11.59
CA SER A 588 -11.80 28.63 -13.03
C SER A 588 -11.14 27.47 -13.77
#